data_5467d17f8e57fc610b8ae28864b43013
#
_entry.id   5467d17f8e57fc610b8ae28864b43013
#
_cell.length_a   1.000
_cell.length_b   1.000
_cell.length_c   1.000
_cell.angle_alpha   90.00
_cell.angle_beta   90.00
_cell.angle_gamma   90.00
#
_symmetry.space_group_name_H-M   'P 1'
#
loop_
_entity.id
_entity.type
_entity.pdbx_description
1 polymer ?
#
loop_
_entity_poly.entity_id
_entity_poly.type
_entity_poly.pdbx_seq_one_letter_code
_entity_poly.pdbx_strand_id
1 'polypeptide(L)'
;MNIIGQVKTGIVMADFHSPYQDKKLIKLVSEFIKEFKPGEIVLDGDILNYAAYGSHGKRKNETPYEEVNEDHVAANLMLDELLPNRKTELIWLDGNHDKWQDDYFTENPNFFDDSIHRYNKLQLKKRGFGTILPYKGFYKAGKLNVTHGFRAGVTAVRSHLIQDFHANFVMGHIHKSDTATSGNIEGKVMQGYSVGCMCKRDWNYSMFKNSNQGFGIYFVQRNGNFSFYNVVVIDYAFAFDGHLWKL
;
A
#
# COMPACT_ATOMS: atom_id res chain seq x y z
N MET A 1 -3.38 -5.86 36.01
CA MET A 1 -3.17 -6.18 34.58
C MET A 1 -1.69 -6.08 34.31
N ASN A 2 -1.04 -7.17 33.87
CA ASN A 2 0.40 -7.15 33.64
C ASN A 2 0.67 -6.96 32.14
N ILE A 3 1.42 -5.92 31.77
CA ILE A 3 1.93 -5.74 30.40
C ILE A 3 3.08 -6.73 30.23
N ILE A 4 2.86 -7.79 29.42
CA ILE A 4 3.84 -8.86 29.23
C ILE A 4 4.40 -8.79 27.79
N GLY A 5 5.50 -8.09 27.61
CA GLY A 5 6.36 -8.17 26.44
C GLY A 5 6.13 -7.06 25.40
N GLN A 6 7.14 -6.93 24.54
CA GLN A 6 7.12 -6.03 23.39
C GLN A 6 6.45 -6.71 22.19
N VAL A 7 5.70 -5.96 21.41
CA VAL A 7 5.11 -6.37 20.14
C VAL A 7 5.85 -5.67 18.99
N LYS A 8 5.97 -6.34 17.86
CA LYS A 8 6.42 -5.71 16.62
C LYS A 8 5.29 -4.85 16.08
N THR A 9 5.56 -3.60 15.74
CA THR A 9 4.57 -2.65 15.23
C THR A 9 4.83 -2.35 13.77
N GLY A 10 3.79 -2.22 12.96
CA GLY A 10 3.94 -1.82 11.57
C GLY A 10 2.79 -0.98 11.06
N ILE A 11 3.05 -0.31 9.94
CA ILE A 11 2.07 0.47 9.18
C ILE A 11 2.01 -0.09 7.76
N VAL A 12 0.78 -0.22 7.22
CA VAL A 12 0.52 -0.58 5.83
C VAL A 12 -0.16 0.59 5.13
N MET A 13 0.40 1.04 4.03
CA MET A 13 -0.13 2.09 3.17
C MET A 13 -0.15 1.62 1.73
N ALA A 14 -1.17 1.99 0.95
CA ALA A 14 -1.36 1.54 -0.42
C ALA A 14 -1.97 2.62 -1.31
N ASP A 15 -1.95 2.40 -2.62
CA ASP A 15 -2.73 3.16 -3.60
C ASP A 15 -2.39 4.66 -3.58
N PHE A 16 -1.11 4.97 -3.75
CA PHE A 16 -0.61 6.36 -3.81
C PHE A 16 -0.83 6.98 -5.18
N HIS A 17 -0.66 6.19 -6.23
CA HIS A 17 -0.80 6.59 -7.62
C HIS A 17 -0.07 7.91 -7.94
N SER A 18 1.21 8.01 -7.57
CA SER A 18 2.00 9.20 -7.89
C SER A 18 1.93 9.52 -9.40
N PRO A 19 1.59 10.74 -9.78
CA PRO A 19 1.63 12.02 -9.05
C PRO A 19 0.32 12.40 -8.33
N TYR A 20 -0.67 11.53 -8.22
CA TYR A 20 -1.99 11.82 -7.64
C TYR A 20 -2.09 11.56 -6.14
N GLN A 21 -0.97 11.25 -5.47
CA GLN A 21 -0.95 11.13 -4.01
C GLN A 21 -1.48 12.41 -3.35
N ASP A 22 -2.21 12.26 -2.25
CA ASP A 22 -2.68 13.42 -1.50
C ASP A 22 -1.58 13.96 -0.58
N LYS A 23 -0.99 15.08 -0.97
CA LYS A 23 0.16 15.69 -0.26
C LYS A 23 -0.17 16.06 1.19
N LYS A 24 -1.41 16.46 1.49
CA LYS A 24 -1.82 16.76 2.87
C LYS A 24 -1.91 15.49 3.70
N LEU A 25 -2.48 14.43 3.13
CA LEU A 25 -2.53 13.12 3.79
C LEU A 25 -1.11 12.58 4.03
N ILE A 26 -0.23 12.66 3.04
CA ILE A 26 1.18 12.23 3.18
C ILE A 26 1.84 12.96 4.36
N LYS A 27 1.68 14.28 4.43
CA LYS A 27 2.23 15.09 5.53
C LYS A 27 1.69 14.64 6.89
N LEU A 28 0.36 14.49 7.02
CA LEU A 28 -0.28 14.03 8.27
C LEU A 28 0.27 12.67 8.70
N VAL A 29 0.35 11.72 7.78
CA VAL A 29 0.84 10.35 8.08
C VAL A 29 2.35 10.35 8.37
N SER A 30 3.14 11.20 7.69
CA SER A 30 4.56 11.38 8.00
C SER A 30 4.78 11.89 9.43
N GLU A 31 4.00 12.85 9.88
CA GLU A 31 4.05 13.34 11.28
C GLU A 31 3.65 12.26 12.27
N PHE A 32 2.60 11.49 11.95
CA PHE A 32 2.22 10.33 12.75
C PHE A 32 3.34 9.27 12.83
N ILE A 33 3.96 8.92 11.71
CA ILE A 33 5.07 7.96 11.67
C ILE A 33 6.25 8.42 12.54
N LYS A 34 6.58 9.70 12.55
CA LYS A 34 7.67 10.28 13.38
C LYS A 34 7.41 10.10 14.88
N GLU A 35 6.17 10.21 15.30
CA GLU A 35 5.76 10.08 16.71
C GLU A 35 5.51 8.61 17.09
N PHE A 36 4.73 7.89 16.32
CA PHE A 36 4.36 6.48 16.55
C PHE A 36 5.56 5.54 16.49
N LYS A 37 6.55 5.87 15.64
CA LYS A 37 7.80 5.11 15.49
C LYS A 37 7.56 3.61 15.20
N PRO A 38 6.91 3.24 14.12
CA PRO A 38 6.70 1.84 13.77
C PRO A 38 8.04 1.11 13.55
N GLY A 39 8.08 -0.18 13.88
CA GLY A 39 9.21 -1.05 13.57
C GLY A 39 9.28 -1.38 12.08
N GLU A 40 8.13 -1.39 11.39
CA GLU A 40 7.99 -1.70 9.97
C GLU A 40 7.12 -0.68 9.25
N ILE A 41 7.45 -0.40 7.98
CA ILE A 41 6.59 0.33 7.05
C ILE A 41 6.46 -0.51 5.79
N VAL A 42 5.23 -0.86 5.45
CA VAL A 42 4.89 -1.62 4.25
C VAL A 42 4.18 -0.69 3.27
N LEU A 43 4.79 -0.49 2.10
CA LEU A 43 4.15 0.16 0.96
C LEU A 43 3.54 -0.95 0.08
N ASP A 44 2.22 -1.04 0.10
CA ASP A 44 1.46 -2.17 -0.44
C ASP A 44 0.87 -1.88 -1.82
N GLY A 45 1.76 -1.53 -2.76
CA GLY A 45 1.45 -1.44 -4.18
C GLY A 45 0.74 -0.17 -4.64
N ASP A 46 0.67 -0.04 -5.96
CA ASP A 46 0.14 1.10 -6.70
C ASP A 46 0.75 2.43 -6.21
N ILE A 47 2.08 2.40 -6.05
CA ILE A 47 2.86 3.57 -5.64
C ILE A 47 2.96 4.56 -6.79
N LEU A 48 3.14 4.04 -8.01
CA LEU A 48 3.19 4.80 -9.25
C LEU A 48 1.87 4.66 -10.00
N ASN A 49 1.46 5.72 -10.70
CA ASN A 49 0.25 5.66 -11.49
C ASN A 49 0.45 4.88 -12.79
N TYR A 50 1.55 5.10 -13.48
CA TYR A 50 1.96 4.38 -14.70
C TYR A 50 0.89 4.23 -15.77
N ALA A 51 -0.02 5.20 -15.88
CA ALA A 51 -1.09 5.20 -16.89
C ALA A 51 -0.53 5.05 -18.32
N ALA A 52 0.67 5.55 -18.58
CA ALA A 52 1.36 5.43 -19.86
C ALA A 52 1.68 3.99 -20.25
N TYR A 53 1.88 3.10 -19.28
CA TYR A 53 2.09 1.67 -19.51
C TYR A 53 0.80 0.86 -19.48
N GLY A 54 -0.30 1.42 -18.95
CA GLY A 54 -1.56 0.72 -18.77
C GLY A 54 -2.30 0.46 -20.07
N SER A 55 -2.95 -0.71 -20.18
CA SER A 55 -3.75 -1.09 -21.36
C SER A 55 -5.01 -0.25 -21.54
N HIS A 56 -5.53 0.34 -20.46
CA HIS A 56 -6.78 1.10 -20.46
C HIS A 56 -6.62 2.59 -20.81
N GLY A 57 -5.38 3.09 -20.87
CA GLY A 57 -5.08 4.52 -21.06
C GLY A 57 -4.29 4.85 -22.31
N LYS A 58 -4.22 3.99 -23.33
CA LYS A 58 -3.52 4.29 -24.60
C LYS A 58 -4.15 5.50 -25.29
N ARG A 59 -3.84 6.69 -24.79
CA ARG A 59 -3.97 7.92 -25.54
C ARG A 59 -2.96 7.86 -26.68
N LYS A 60 -3.44 7.75 -27.90
CA LYS A 60 -2.67 7.41 -29.10
C LYS A 60 -1.58 8.42 -29.50
N ASN A 61 -1.38 9.54 -28.80
CA ASN A 61 -0.52 10.64 -29.24
C ASN A 61 0.29 11.35 -28.15
N GLU A 62 0.38 10.81 -26.94
CA GLU A 62 1.23 11.43 -25.88
C GLU A 62 2.51 10.62 -25.71
N THR A 63 3.62 11.30 -25.51
CA THR A 63 4.92 10.65 -25.31
C THR A 63 4.94 10.00 -23.91
N PRO A 64 4.95 8.66 -23.81
CA PRO A 64 4.89 7.95 -22.54
C PRO A 64 5.99 8.38 -21.55
N TYR A 65 7.09 8.90 -22.07
CA TYR A 65 8.27 9.25 -21.30
C TYR A 65 8.06 10.42 -20.33
N GLU A 66 7.32 11.46 -20.73
CA GLU A 66 7.11 12.64 -19.86
C GLU A 66 6.20 12.27 -18.68
N GLU A 67 5.09 11.57 -18.92
CA GLU A 67 4.19 11.11 -17.87
C GLU A 67 4.91 10.18 -16.86
N VAL A 68 5.67 9.20 -17.36
CA VAL A 68 6.43 8.27 -16.51
C VAL A 68 7.49 9.00 -15.67
N ASN A 69 8.14 10.02 -16.23
CA ASN A 69 9.10 10.81 -15.48
C ASN A 69 8.44 11.64 -14.38
N GLU A 70 7.26 12.20 -14.63
CA GLU A 70 6.47 12.89 -13.59
C GLU A 70 6.06 11.96 -12.46
N ASP A 71 5.63 10.73 -12.78
CA ASP A 71 5.33 9.70 -11.78
C ASP A 71 6.54 9.43 -10.88
N HIS A 72 7.73 9.26 -11.46
CA HIS A 72 8.96 9.02 -10.70
C HIS A 72 9.38 10.21 -9.83
N VAL A 73 9.31 11.43 -10.36
CA VAL A 73 9.65 12.64 -9.62
C VAL A 73 8.70 12.81 -8.42
N ALA A 74 7.40 12.68 -8.66
CA ALA A 74 6.39 12.81 -7.62
C ALA A 74 6.53 11.73 -6.54
N ALA A 75 6.79 10.48 -6.94
CA ALA A 75 7.00 9.38 -6.01
C ALA A 75 8.28 9.57 -5.17
N ASN A 76 9.38 10.03 -5.76
CA ASN A 76 10.60 10.32 -5.00
C ASN A 76 10.36 11.40 -3.93
N LEU A 77 9.71 12.50 -4.27
CA LEU A 77 9.37 13.56 -3.32
C LEU A 77 8.46 13.05 -2.19
N MET A 78 7.48 12.21 -2.54
CA MET A 78 6.59 11.58 -1.57
C MET A 78 7.35 10.64 -0.63
N LEU A 79 8.24 9.81 -1.16
CA LEU A 79 9.07 8.90 -0.35
C LEU A 79 10.03 9.66 0.57
N ASP A 80 10.60 10.78 0.10
CA ASP A 80 11.47 11.65 0.91
C ASP A 80 10.73 12.27 2.10
N GLU A 81 9.44 12.62 1.94
CA GLU A 81 8.61 13.15 3.02
C GLU A 81 8.12 12.07 3.97
N LEU A 82 7.70 10.91 3.43
CA LEU A 82 7.02 9.86 4.18
C LEU A 82 7.97 9.00 5.00
N LEU A 83 9.14 8.66 4.45
CA LEU A 83 10.03 7.70 5.09
C LEU A 83 10.84 8.36 6.21
N PRO A 84 10.84 7.76 7.41
CA PRO A 84 11.58 8.31 8.54
C PRO A 84 13.09 8.15 8.36
N ASN A 85 13.84 9.17 8.74
CA ASN A 85 15.31 9.11 8.80
C ASN A 85 15.77 8.35 10.05
N ARG A 86 15.44 7.06 10.14
CA ARG A 86 15.79 6.18 11.26
C ARG A 86 15.74 4.71 10.84
N LYS A 87 16.25 3.85 11.72
CA LYS A 87 16.22 2.39 11.51
C LYS A 87 14.79 1.85 11.65
N THR A 88 14.06 1.77 10.56
CA THR A 88 12.75 1.13 10.41
C THR A 88 12.86 0.14 9.27
N GLU A 89 12.27 -1.02 9.38
CA GLU A 89 12.25 -2.00 8.30
C GLU A 89 11.29 -1.50 7.20
N LEU A 90 11.81 -1.35 5.99
CA LEU A 90 11.03 -0.87 4.84
C LEU A 90 10.75 -2.04 3.89
N ILE A 91 9.48 -2.22 3.59
CA ILE A 91 8.96 -3.27 2.73
C ILE A 91 8.20 -2.64 1.56
N TRP A 92 8.52 -3.10 0.36
CA TRP A 92 7.87 -2.71 -0.88
C TRP A 92 7.16 -3.91 -1.49
N LEU A 93 5.88 -3.76 -1.81
CA LEU A 93 5.14 -4.66 -2.68
C LEU A 93 4.73 -3.89 -3.93
N ASP A 94 4.80 -4.55 -5.08
CA ASP A 94 4.24 -3.99 -6.31
C ASP A 94 2.73 -4.18 -6.34
N GLY A 95 2.01 -3.17 -6.81
CA GLY A 95 0.63 -3.26 -7.23
C GLY A 95 0.48 -3.60 -8.71
N ASN A 96 -0.73 -3.61 -9.19
CA ASN A 96 -0.98 -3.87 -10.62
C ASN A 96 -0.49 -2.73 -11.52
N HIS A 97 -0.56 -1.48 -11.07
CA HIS A 97 0.00 -0.35 -11.81
C HIS A 97 1.52 -0.42 -11.89
N ASP A 98 2.19 -0.75 -10.79
CA ASP A 98 3.65 -0.92 -10.77
C ASP A 98 4.10 -2.02 -11.75
N LYS A 99 3.31 -3.13 -11.84
CA LYS A 99 3.57 -4.25 -12.75
C LYS A 99 3.43 -3.87 -14.23
N TRP A 100 2.63 -2.88 -14.60
CA TRP A 100 2.48 -2.51 -16.00
C TRP A 100 3.80 -2.12 -16.68
N GLN A 101 4.76 -1.60 -15.94
CA GLN A 101 6.11 -1.36 -16.46
C GLN A 101 6.79 -2.68 -16.87
N ASP A 102 6.70 -3.73 -16.03
CA ASP A 102 7.29 -5.03 -16.34
C ASP A 102 6.62 -5.69 -17.54
N ASP A 103 5.29 -5.56 -17.64
CA ASP A 103 4.53 -6.06 -18.77
C ASP A 103 4.94 -5.35 -20.06
N TYR A 104 5.07 -4.01 -20.00
CA TYR A 104 5.54 -3.22 -21.15
C TYR A 104 6.93 -3.66 -21.62
N PHE A 105 7.88 -3.85 -20.71
CA PHE A 105 9.23 -4.30 -21.07
C PHE A 105 9.25 -5.76 -21.56
N THR A 106 8.36 -6.60 -21.07
CA THR A 106 8.21 -7.97 -21.56
C THR A 106 7.72 -7.98 -23.01
N GLU A 107 6.76 -7.12 -23.32
CA GLU A 107 6.22 -6.97 -24.69
C GLU A 107 7.18 -6.22 -25.62
N ASN A 108 8.07 -5.38 -25.07
CA ASN A 108 8.97 -4.51 -25.81
C ASN A 108 10.42 -4.63 -25.29
N PRO A 109 11.09 -5.79 -25.43
CA PRO A 109 12.37 -6.05 -24.76
C PRO A 109 13.51 -5.12 -25.24
N ASN A 110 13.43 -4.57 -26.46
CA ASN A 110 14.41 -3.63 -26.98
C ASN A 110 14.41 -2.25 -26.28
N PHE A 111 13.34 -1.94 -25.53
CA PHE A 111 13.24 -0.72 -24.72
C PHE A 111 13.61 -0.96 -23.26
N PHE A 112 13.92 -2.18 -22.88
CA PHE A 112 14.33 -2.47 -21.51
C PHE A 112 15.69 -1.82 -21.21
N ASP A 113 15.71 -1.00 -20.18
CA ASP A 113 16.92 -0.43 -19.60
C ASP A 113 16.71 -0.44 -18.06
N ASP A 114 17.57 -1.17 -17.36
CA ASP A 114 17.52 -1.29 -15.91
C ASP A 114 17.59 0.09 -15.20
N SER A 115 18.25 1.06 -15.82
CA SER A 115 18.34 2.42 -15.26
C SER A 115 17.01 3.17 -15.22
N ILE A 116 16.04 2.78 -16.06
CA ILE A 116 14.69 3.38 -16.07
C ILE A 116 13.66 2.55 -15.30
N HIS A 117 14.04 1.35 -14.84
CA HIS A 117 13.17 0.54 -14.00
C HIS A 117 12.85 1.22 -12.67
N ARG A 118 11.60 1.13 -12.20
CA ARG A 118 11.11 1.83 -11.00
C ARG A 118 11.99 1.65 -9.77
N TYR A 119 12.54 0.46 -9.54
CA TYR A 119 13.37 0.19 -8.35
C TYR A 119 14.63 1.05 -8.33
N ASN A 120 15.24 1.29 -9.50
CA ASN A 120 16.42 2.14 -9.65
C ASN A 120 16.04 3.61 -9.68
N LYS A 121 14.97 4.00 -10.39
CA LYS A 121 14.47 5.39 -10.42
C LYS A 121 14.06 5.89 -9.04
N LEU A 122 13.43 5.03 -8.24
CA LEU A 122 13.03 5.35 -6.87
C LEU A 122 14.13 5.07 -5.84
N GLN A 123 15.28 4.56 -6.28
CA GLN A 123 16.46 4.29 -5.44
C GLN A 123 16.13 3.40 -4.23
N LEU A 124 15.28 2.37 -4.40
CA LEU A 124 14.72 1.59 -3.29
C LEU A 124 15.80 1.01 -2.39
N LYS A 125 16.86 0.42 -2.95
CA LYS A 125 17.99 -0.10 -2.17
C LYS A 125 18.70 0.99 -1.35
N LYS A 126 18.95 2.16 -1.95
CA LYS A 126 19.57 3.30 -1.28
C LYS A 126 18.70 3.86 -0.15
N ARG A 127 17.38 3.81 -0.32
CA ARG A 127 16.40 4.19 0.72
C ARG A 127 16.29 3.17 1.85
N GLY A 128 16.88 1.99 1.73
CA GLY A 128 16.90 0.97 2.76
C GLY A 128 15.75 -0.05 2.69
N PHE A 129 15.06 -0.16 1.55
CA PHE A 129 14.09 -1.23 1.35
C PHE A 129 14.81 -2.58 1.35
N GLY A 130 14.65 -3.33 2.45
CA GLY A 130 15.25 -4.66 2.64
C GLY A 130 14.46 -5.78 1.98
N THR A 131 13.15 -5.58 1.80
CA THR A 131 12.23 -6.53 1.16
C THR A 131 11.51 -5.83 0.01
N ILE A 132 11.63 -6.40 -1.19
CA ILE A 132 10.93 -5.94 -2.40
C ILE A 132 10.25 -7.16 -3.01
N LEU A 133 8.92 -7.12 -3.14
CA LEU A 133 8.10 -8.23 -3.61
C LEU A 133 7.33 -7.82 -4.86
N PRO A 134 7.24 -8.70 -5.86
CA PRO A 134 6.48 -8.43 -7.08
C PRO A 134 4.98 -8.44 -6.81
N TYR A 135 4.20 -7.94 -7.76
CA TYR A 135 2.74 -8.03 -7.75
C TYR A 135 2.26 -9.47 -7.47
N LYS A 136 1.26 -9.60 -6.62
CA LYS A 136 0.76 -10.84 -6.03
C LYS A 136 1.73 -11.54 -5.07
N GLY A 137 2.85 -10.90 -4.70
CA GLY A 137 3.68 -11.35 -3.60
C GLY A 137 3.01 -11.16 -2.24
N PHE A 138 3.51 -11.86 -1.23
CA PHE A 138 3.01 -11.79 0.15
C PHE A 138 4.16 -11.47 1.11
N TYR A 139 4.02 -10.38 1.85
CA TYR A 139 4.86 -10.12 3.02
C TYR A 139 4.19 -10.72 4.26
N LYS A 140 4.97 -11.39 5.11
CA LYS A 140 4.44 -12.01 6.34
C LYS A 140 4.81 -11.19 7.58
N ALA A 141 3.82 -10.53 8.16
CA ALA A 141 3.90 -9.94 9.49
C ALA A 141 3.28 -10.92 10.52
N GLY A 142 4.06 -11.89 10.97
CA GLY A 142 3.55 -13.00 11.78
C GLY A 142 2.49 -13.84 11.05
N LYS A 143 1.27 -13.89 11.58
CA LYS A 143 0.12 -14.60 10.95
C LYS A 143 -0.72 -13.69 10.05
N LEU A 144 -0.36 -12.43 9.89
CA LEU A 144 -0.95 -11.51 8.93
C LEU A 144 -0.12 -11.51 7.65
N ASN A 145 -0.77 -11.71 6.51
CA ASN A 145 -0.14 -11.56 5.19
C ASN A 145 -0.49 -10.19 4.63
N VAL A 146 0.47 -9.46 4.10
CA VAL A 146 0.26 -8.21 3.37
C VAL A 146 0.43 -8.48 1.89
N THR A 147 -0.51 -8.05 1.06
CA THR A 147 -0.51 -8.23 -0.39
C THR A 147 -1.41 -7.19 -1.03
N HIS A 148 -1.06 -6.69 -2.23
CA HIS A 148 -1.88 -5.65 -2.86
C HIS A 148 -3.30 -6.11 -3.25
N GLY A 149 -3.51 -7.41 -3.45
CA GLY A 149 -4.78 -7.94 -3.93
C GLY A 149 -4.87 -7.87 -5.47
N PHE A 150 -6.01 -8.38 -6.01
CA PHE A 150 -6.25 -8.41 -7.46
C PHE A 150 -7.74 -8.47 -7.84
N ARG A 151 -8.64 -8.62 -6.87
CA ARG A 151 -10.08 -8.55 -7.10
C ARG A 151 -10.61 -7.17 -6.80
N ALA A 152 -11.48 -6.67 -7.63
CA ALA A 152 -12.18 -5.40 -7.45
C ALA A 152 -13.66 -5.62 -7.03
N GLY A 153 -14.33 -4.52 -6.70
CA GLY A 153 -15.76 -4.52 -6.35
C GLY A 153 -16.05 -4.68 -4.86
N VAL A 154 -17.34 -4.66 -4.52
CA VAL A 154 -17.82 -4.54 -3.13
C VAL A 154 -17.56 -5.79 -2.28
N THR A 155 -17.30 -6.93 -2.88
CA THR A 155 -17.04 -8.19 -2.19
C THR A 155 -15.57 -8.62 -2.26
N ALA A 156 -14.67 -7.77 -2.75
CA ALA A 156 -13.28 -8.14 -3.02
C ALA A 156 -12.58 -8.77 -1.81
N VAL A 157 -12.64 -8.13 -0.64
CA VAL A 157 -12.02 -8.64 0.59
C VAL A 157 -12.59 -10.00 0.97
N ARG A 158 -13.91 -10.15 0.93
CA ARG A 158 -14.57 -11.42 1.25
C ARG A 158 -14.21 -12.52 0.25
N SER A 159 -14.17 -12.18 -1.04
CA SER A 159 -13.81 -13.14 -2.09
C SER A 159 -12.38 -13.61 -1.97
N HIS A 160 -11.43 -12.71 -1.71
CA HIS A 160 -10.05 -13.08 -1.41
C HIS A 160 -9.95 -14.00 -0.20
N LEU A 161 -10.71 -13.69 0.88
CA LEU A 161 -10.66 -14.45 2.11
C LEU A 161 -11.10 -15.90 1.92
N ILE A 162 -12.20 -16.13 1.19
CA ILE A 162 -12.85 -17.44 1.10
C ILE A 162 -12.60 -18.22 -0.19
N GLN A 163 -12.04 -17.57 -1.23
CA GLN A 163 -11.80 -18.21 -2.53
C GLN A 163 -10.34 -18.29 -2.90
N ASP A 164 -9.54 -17.27 -2.51
CA ASP A 164 -8.17 -17.18 -3.01
C ASP A 164 -7.12 -17.48 -1.93
N PHE A 165 -7.19 -16.83 -0.78
CA PHE A 165 -6.10 -16.86 0.20
C PHE A 165 -6.30 -17.85 1.34
N HIS A 166 -7.52 -18.04 1.80
CA HIS A 166 -7.85 -18.91 2.96
C HIS A 166 -6.97 -18.65 4.19
N ALA A 167 -6.59 -17.38 4.40
CA ALA A 167 -5.66 -16.93 5.43
C ALA A 167 -5.97 -15.49 5.87
N ASN A 168 -5.41 -15.08 7.01
CA ASN A 168 -5.48 -13.67 7.41
C ASN A 168 -4.65 -12.82 6.45
N PHE A 169 -5.21 -11.70 6.01
CA PHE A 169 -4.50 -10.78 5.12
C PHE A 169 -4.97 -9.34 5.27
N VAL A 170 -4.15 -8.41 4.79
CA VAL A 170 -4.48 -7.01 4.51
C VAL A 170 -4.06 -6.69 3.09
N MET A 171 -4.84 -5.87 2.41
CA MET A 171 -4.61 -5.47 1.01
C MET A 171 -4.93 -3.99 0.78
N GLY A 172 -4.35 -3.43 -0.30
CA GLY A 172 -4.76 -2.18 -0.94
C GLY A 172 -5.78 -2.42 -2.07
N HIS A 173 -5.54 -1.87 -3.25
CA HIS A 173 -6.16 -2.11 -4.55
C HIS A 173 -7.59 -1.55 -4.74
N ILE A 174 -8.46 -1.70 -3.77
CA ILE A 174 -9.87 -1.25 -3.91
C ILE A 174 -10.12 0.16 -3.40
N HIS A 175 -9.10 0.86 -2.94
CA HIS A 175 -9.14 2.24 -2.44
C HIS A 175 -10.17 2.46 -1.33
N LYS A 176 -10.48 1.43 -0.57
CA LYS A 176 -11.54 1.47 0.43
C LYS A 176 -11.19 0.62 1.64
N SER A 177 -11.38 1.19 2.83
CA SER A 177 -11.31 0.41 4.07
C SER A 177 -12.48 -0.56 4.14
N ASP A 178 -12.17 -1.85 4.24
CA ASP A 178 -13.17 -2.91 4.36
C ASP A 178 -12.63 -4.04 5.24
N THR A 179 -13.53 -4.87 5.76
CA THR A 179 -13.19 -5.99 6.61
C THR A 179 -14.15 -7.16 6.38
N ALA A 180 -13.58 -8.35 6.25
CA ALA A 180 -14.35 -9.58 6.18
C ALA A 180 -13.84 -10.60 7.21
N THR A 181 -14.76 -11.38 7.78
CA THR A 181 -14.44 -12.49 8.68
C THR A 181 -15.03 -13.77 8.11
N SER A 182 -14.30 -14.86 8.20
CA SER A 182 -14.75 -16.20 7.88
C SER A 182 -14.22 -17.19 8.91
N GLY A 183 -14.96 -18.24 9.16
CA GLY A 183 -14.56 -19.34 10.03
C GLY A 183 -14.80 -20.69 9.35
N ASN A 184 -14.07 -21.70 9.77
CA ASN A 184 -14.32 -23.07 9.38
C ASN A 184 -15.04 -23.87 10.49
N ILE A 185 -15.46 -25.08 10.18
CA ILE A 185 -16.17 -25.96 11.12
C ILE A 185 -15.34 -26.33 12.38
N GLU A 186 -14.04 -26.22 12.31
CA GLU A 186 -13.11 -26.47 13.42
C GLU A 186 -12.93 -25.23 14.32
N GLY A 187 -13.68 -24.14 14.05
CA GLY A 187 -13.60 -22.90 14.83
C GLY A 187 -12.38 -22.01 14.49
N LYS A 188 -11.61 -22.32 13.45
CA LYS A 188 -10.54 -21.45 12.99
C LYS A 188 -11.13 -20.21 12.31
N VAL A 189 -10.91 -19.04 12.90
CA VAL A 189 -11.34 -17.75 12.36
C VAL A 189 -10.23 -17.13 11.54
N MET A 190 -10.58 -16.60 10.38
CA MET A 190 -9.69 -15.82 9.49
C MET A 190 -10.33 -14.46 9.23
N GLN A 191 -9.47 -13.46 9.06
CA GLN A 191 -9.87 -12.08 8.80
C GLN A 191 -9.12 -11.52 7.59
N GLY A 192 -9.87 -10.88 6.71
CA GLY A 192 -9.33 -10.11 5.59
C GLY A 192 -9.64 -8.63 5.79
N TYR A 193 -8.69 -7.79 5.44
CA TYR A 193 -8.80 -6.34 5.54
C TYR A 193 -8.39 -5.68 4.22
N SER A 194 -9.00 -4.53 3.92
CA SER A 194 -8.48 -3.61 2.93
C SER A 194 -8.29 -2.25 3.58
N VAL A 195 -7.19 -1.58 3.27
CA VAL A 195 -6.93 -0.21 3.71
C VAL A 195 -7.53 0.81 2.73
N GLY A 196 -7.70 2.05 3.18
CA GLY A 196 -8.02 3.16 2.29
C GLY A 196 -6.82 3.55 1.42
N CYS A 197 -7.04 4.42 0.44
CA CYS A 197 -5.98 4.88 -0.45
C CYS A 197 -5.21 6.08 0.12
N MET A 198 -4.00 6.28 -0.38
CA MET A 198 -3.15 7.44 -0.10
C MET A 198 -3.22 8.51 -1.20
N CYS A 199 -4.03 8.29 -2.24
CA CYS A 199 -4.26 9.25 -3.32
C CYS A 199 -5.45 10.18 -3.04
N LYS A 200 -5.61 11.20 -3.89
CA LYS A 200 -6.77 12.10 -3.86
C LYS A 200 -8.04 11.36 -4.25
N ARG A 201 -9.14 11.64 -3.56
CA ARG A 201 -10.45 10.99 -3.77
C ARG A 201 -11.17 11.44 -5.04
N ASP A 202 -10.88 12.61 -5.55
CA ASP A 202 -11.48 13.21 -6.75
C ASP A 202 -10.80 12.81 -8.06
N TRP A 203 -9.81 11.96 -7.97
CA TRP A 203 -9.12 11.41 -9.13
C TRP A 203 -10.05 10.50 -9.95
N ASN A 204 -10.08 10.72 -11.25
CA ASN A 204 -11.11 10.40 -12.24
C ASN A 204 -11.38 8.90 -12.54
N TYR A 205 -11.01 7.96 -11.68
CA TYR A 205 -11.07 6.54 -12.00
C TYR A 205 -12.41 5.86 -11.69
N SER A 206 -13.31 6.49 -10.96
CA SER A 206 -14.58 5.86 -10.60
C SER A 206 -15.72 6.88 -10.61
N MET A 207 -16.74 6.59 -11.41
CA MET A 207 -18.03 7.32 -11.38
C MET A 207 -18.72 7.23 -10.00
N PHE A 208 -18.37 6.24 -9.20
CA PHE A 208 -18.84 6.04 -7.84
C PHE A 208 -17.72 6.34 -6.86
N LYS A 209 -17.84 7.46 -6.14
CA LYS A 209 -16.86 7.88 -5.10
C LYS A 209 -16.95 6.99 -3.85
N ASN A 210 -16.77 5.68 -3.99
CA ASN A 210 -16.76 4.74 -2.88
C ASN A 210 -15.38 4.57 -2.24
N SER A 211 -14.40 5.39 -2.62
CA SER A 211 -13.08 5.39 -2.03
C SER A 211 -13.04 6.18 -0.73
N ASN A 212 -12.19 5.78 0.20
CA ASN A 212 -11.83 6.56 1.36
C ASN A 212 -10.32 6.57 1.56
N GLN A 213 -9.81 7.63 2.16
CA GLN A 213 -8.42 7.75 2.55
C GLN A 213 -8.17 7.01 3.87
N GLY A 214 -6.99 6.39 3.99
CA GLY A 214 -6.65 5.66 5.20
C GLY A 214 -5.44 4.74 5.04
N PHE A 215 -5.07 4.13 6.14
CA PHE A 215 -3.94 3.21 6.25
C PHE A 215 -4.20 2.17 7.35
N GLY A 216 -3.36 1.16 7.44
CA GLY A 216 -3.47 0.12 8.46
C GLY A 216 -2.35 0.23 9.50
N ILE A 217 -2.67 -0.09 10.75
CA ILE A 217 -1.67 -0.28 11.82
C ILE A 217 -1.79 -1.71 12.32
N TYR A 218 -0.67 -2.40 12.48
CA TYR A 218 -0.69 -3.74 13.05
C TYR A 218 0.32 -3.91 14.19
N PHE A 219 -0.01 -4.82 15.07
CA PHE A 219 0.83 -5.25 16.20
C PHE A 219 0.98 -6.76 16.14
N VAL A 220 2.21 -7.26 16.12
CA VAL A 220 2.49 -8.71 16.07
C VAL A 220 3.14 -9.16 17.36
N GLN A 221 2.53 -10.17 17.99
CA GLN A 221 3.03 -10.84 19.19
C GLN A 221 4.15 -11.82 18.84
N ARG A 222 4.94 -12.26 19.83
CA ARG A 222 6.02 -13.24 19.64
C ARG A 222 5.56 -14.59 19.05
N ASN A 223 4.32 -15.00 19.32
CA ASN A 223 3.71 -16.22 18.76
C ASN A 223 3.15 -16.03 17.34
N GLY A 224 3.32 -14.84 16.76
CA GLY A 224 2.82 -14.45 15.46
C GLY A 224 1.35 -14.00 15.44
N ASN A 225 0.61 -14.09 16.54
CA ASN A 225 -0.73 -13.49 16.61
C ASN A 225 -0.63 -11.99 16.40
N PHE A 226 -1.70 -11.40 15.87
CA PHE A 226 -1.70 -9.97 15.52
C PHE A 226 -2.98 -9.29 15.96
N SER A 227 -2.91 -7.98 16.07
CA SER A 227 -4.04 -7.05 16.08
C SER A 227 -3.89 -6.11 14.90
N PHE A 228 -4.98 -5.81 14.21
CA PHE A 228 -4.99 -4.91 13.06
C PHE A 228 -6.03 -3.80 13.27
N TYR A 229 -5.66 -2.57 12.97
CA TYR A 229 -6.50 -1.38 13.08
C TYR A 229 -6.55 -0.69 11.72
N ASN A 230 -7.74 -0.64 11.14
CA ASN A 230 -7.99 0.08 9.91
C ASN A 230 -8.24 1.56 10.27
N VAL A 231 -7.34 2.44 9.90
CA VAL A 231 -7.42 3.87 10.19
C VAL A 231 -8.03 4.59 8.99
N VAL A 232 -9.26 5.06 9.15
CA VAL A 232 -9.93 5.91 8.16
C VAL A 232 -9.63 7.37 8.46
N VAL A 233 -9.14 8.10 7.45
CA VAL A 233 -8.85 9.53 7.56
C VAL A 233 -10.01 10.33 6.98
N ILE A 234 -10.61 11.20 7.78
CA ILE A 234 -11.73 12.07 7.40
C ILE A 234 -11.29 13.51 7.62
N ASP A 235 -11.42 14.33 6.59
CA ASP A 235 -11.06 15.77 6.64
C ASP A 235 -9.66 16.02 7.21
N TYR A 236 -8.70 15.20 6.77
CA TYR A 236 -7.32 15.20 7.24
C TYR A 236 -7.18 15.06 8.77
N ALA A 237 -8.04 14.24 9.36
CA ALA A 237 -7.98 13.90 10.77
C ALA A 237 -8.29 12.42 11.02
N PHE A 238 -7.68 11.86 12.06
CA PHE A 238 -8.00 10.53 12.59
C PHE A 238 -7.67 10.47 14.09
N ALA A 239 -8.31 9.55 14.81
CA ALA A 239 -7.99 9.28 16.20
C ALA A 239 -7.28 7.93 16.34
N PHE A 240 -6.22 7.90 17.14
CA PHE A 240 -5.51 6.67 17.48
C PHE A 240 -4.91 6.79 18.88
N ASP A 241 -5.01 5.73 19.69
CA ASP A 241 -4.47 5.65 21.07
C ASP A 241 -4.86 6.84 21.97
N GLY A 242 -6.12 7.26 21.88
CA GLY A 242 -6.66 8.36 22.67
C GLY A 242 -6.23 9.76 22.19
N HIS A 243 -5.49 9.87 21.12
CA HIS A 243 -5.03 11.14 20.54
C HIS A 243 -5.72 11.45 19.21
N LEU A 244 -6.01 12.73 18.96
CA LEU A 244 -6.50 13.25 17.69
C LEU A 244 -5.33 13.78 16.86
N TRP A 245 -5.11 13.19 15.70
CA TRP A 245 -4.17 13.63 14.68
C TRP A 245 -4.90 14.45 13.64
N LYS A 246 -4.43 15.65 13.37
CA LYS A 246 -5.09 16.58 12.42
C LYS A 246 -4.07 17.55 11.82
N LEU A 247 -4.22 17.87 10.52
CA LEU A 247 -3.56 18.98 9.83
C LEU A 247 -4.38 20.26 9.95
#